data_09e4dc061596a02b556794800f221267
#
_entry.id   09e4dc061596a02b556794800f221267
#
_cell.length_a   1.000
_cell.length_b   1.000
_cell.length_c   1.000
_cell.angle_alpha   90.00
_cell.angle_beta   90.00
_cell.angle_gamma   90.00
#
_symmetry.space_group_name_H-M   'P 1'
#
loop_
_entity.id
_entity.type
_entity.pdbx_description
1 polymer ?
#
loop_
_entity_poly.entity_id
_entity_poly.type
_entity_poly.pdbx_seq_one_letter_code
_entity_poly.pdbx_strand_id
1 'polypeptide(L)'
;NQVNLYDHHATAKDLDKYSWAVVKVNDEGTGLMTCGTEIYYNHIGQYIDKEYRLAVESFVKYVTLWDTWRWKEKNSGLAGANAKKINTLFGIYGREKFIKWAIDHIKSGVFPNFTVADLSILEAKQNEIFRYIDEKDNQYIKRKDFAGRVFGVVFAENYISELGNALCERHPELAYAVIIDIGNGNVSYRTIRDDINLGKDIASLCDGGGHAKAAGSEFGKIIAYDVIDKLFKGRIIS
;
A
#
# COMPACT_ATOMS: atom_id res chain seq x y z
N ASN A 1 11.64 29.22 -11.49
CA ASN A 1 11.68 27.76 -11.32
C ASN A 1 10.53 27.19 -12.12
N GLN A 2 10.83 26.33 -13.11
CA GLN A 2 9.82 25.63 -13.87
C GLN A 2 9.43 24.37 -13.08
N VAL A 3 8.13 24.19 -12.80
CA VAL A 3 7.59 23.00 -12.14
C VAL A 3 6.99 22.11 -13.22
N ASN A 4 7.31 20.82 -13.19
CA ASN A 4 6.67 19.80 -14.02
C ASN A 4 6.01 18.76 -13.13
N LEU A 5 4.80 18.34 -13.49
CA LEU A 5 4.04 17.28 -12.84
C LEU A 5 3.98 16.04 -13.74
N TYR A 6 4.26 14.87 -13.15
CA TYR A 6 4.10 13.57 -13.77
C TYR A 6 3.23 12.71 -12.85
N ASP A 7 1.96 12.48 -13.21
CA ASP A 7 0.97 11.85 -12.35
C ASP A 7 0.20 10.76 -13.10
N HIS A 8 -0.29 9.78 -12.36
CA HIS A 8 -1.09 8.66 -12.88
C HIS A 8 -2.48 8.55 -12.22
N HIS A 9 -2.80 9.44 -11.30
CA HIS A 9 -4.09 9.41 -10.62
C HIS A 9 -5.22 9.96 -11.51
N ALA A 10 -6.33 9.22 -11.59
CA ALA A 10 -7.50 9.64 -12.37
C ALA A 10 -8.08 10.98 -11.90
N THR A 11 -7.93 11.31 -10.61
CA THR A 11 -8.35 12.58 -10.02
C THR A 11 -7.54 13.79 -10.47
N ALA A 12 -6.33 13.56 -11.00
CA ALA A 12 -5.45 14.60 -11.53
C ALA A 12 -5.61 14.83 -13.04
N LYS A 13 -6.50 14.07 -13.71
CA LYS A 13 -6.64 14.08 -15.18
C LYS A 13 -6.93 15.47 -15.75
N ASP A 14 -7.65 16.31 -15.03
CA ASP A 14 -7.96 17.68 -15.44
C ASP A 14 -6.71 18.58 -15.54
N LEU A 15 -5.60 18.19 -14.94
CA LEU A 15 -4.33 18.93 -15.00
C LEU A 15 -3.58 18.69 -16.32
N ASP A 16 -3.87 17.64 -17.06
CA ASP A 16 -3.21 17.28 -18.32
C ASP A 16 -3.40 18.36 -19.43
N LYS A 17 -4.36 19.26 -19.25
CA LYS A 17 -4.54 20.43 -20.12
C LYS A 17 -3.43 21.48 -20.02
N TYR A 18 -2.60 21.43 -19.00
CA TYR A 18 -1.52 22.38 -18.79
C TYR A 18 -0.19 21.84 -19.33
N SER A 19 0.59 22.68 -19.99
CA SER A 19 1.89 22.31 -20.60
C SER A 19 2.95 21.84 -19.60
N TRP A 20 2.77 22.09 -18.32
CA TRP A 20 3.66 21.66 -17.23
C TRP A 20 3.23 20.35 -16.58
N ALA A 21 2.11 19.74 -17.00
CA ALA A 21 1.60 18.49 -16.43
C ALA A 21 1.52 17.41 -17.50
N VAL A 22 1.83 16.20 -17.12
CA VAL A 22 1.61 14.96 -17.90
C VAL A 22 0.90 14.00 -16.99
N VAL A 23 -0.39 13.72 -17.30
CA VAL A 23 -1.22 12.81 -16.49
C VAL A 23 -1.64 11.61 -17.32
N LYS A 24 -1.09 10.44 -17.02
CA LYS A 24 -1.40 9.18 -17.73
C LYS A 24 -1.79 8.10 -16.74
N VAL A 25 -3.06 7.72 -16.74
CA VAL A 25 -3.58 6.63 -15.88
C VAL A 25 -3.14 5.28 -16.42
N ASN A 26 -3.26 5.10 -17.74
CA ASN A 26 -2.85 3.89 -18.43
C ASN A 26 -1.87 4.22 -19.57
N ASP A 27 -1.00 3.28 -19.87
CA ASP A 27 -0.17 3.31 -21.08
C ASP A 27 -1.03 3.03 -22.31
N GLU A 28 -0.93 3.88 -23.33
CA GLU A 28 -1.76 3.82 -24.53
C GLU A 28 -1.48 2.57 -25.40
N GLY A 29 -0.25 2.06 -25.37
CA GLY A 29 0.15 0.90 -26.18
C GLY A 29 -0.23 -0.43 -25.55
N THR A 30 -0.13 -0.53 -24.23
CA THR A 30 -0.38 -1.77 -23.48
C THR A 30 -1.73 -1.80 -22.77
N GLY A 31 -2.36 -0.65 -22.54
CA GLY A 31 -3.56 -0.51 -21.72
C GLY A 31 -3.33 -0.72 -20.23
N LEU A 32 -2.11 -1.00 -19.81
CA LEU A 32 -1.77 -1.26 -18.41
C LEU A 32 -1.67 0.05 -17.62
N MET A 33 -1.96 -0.02 -16.31
CA MET A 33 -1.77 1.12 -15.42
C MET A 33 -0.29 1.53 -15.38
N THR A 34 -0.06 2.86 -15.42
CA THR A 34 1.27 3.48 -15.29
C THR A 34 1.51 3.96 -13.86
N CYS A 35 2.71 4.49 -13.60
CA CYS A 35 3.01 5.24 -12.39
C CYS A 35 3.80 6.52 -12.71
N GLY A 36 3.83 7.46 -11.78
CA GLY A 36 4.54 8.73 -11.97
C GLY A 36 6.03 8.55 -12.32
N THR A 37 6.69 7.54 -11.74
CA THR A 37 8.09 7.19 -12.05
C THR A 37 8.27 6.73 -13.50
N GLU A 38 7.36 5.91 -14.02
CA GLU A 38 7.40 5.44 -15.42
C GLU A 38 7.15 6.58 -16.39
N ILE A 39 6.17 7.43 -16.11
CA ILE A 39 5.86 8.62 -16.93
C ILE A 39 7.07 9.56 -16.97
N TYR A 40 7.69 9.80 -15.82
CA TYR A 40 8.90 10.64 -15.76
C TYR A 40 10.07 10.00 -16.51
N TYR A 41 10.31 8.70 -16.35
CA TYR A 41 11.35 8.00 -17.09
C TYR A 41 11.15 8.10 -18.61
N ASN A 42 9.93 7.94 -19.11
CA ASN A 42 9.62 8.09 -20.53
C ASN A 42 9.97 9.51 -21.07
N HIS A 43 9.94 10.52 -20.20
CA HIS A 43 10.33 11.88 -20.55
C HIS A 43 11.85 12.09 -20.57
N ILE A 44 12.58 11.54 -19.59
CA ILE A 44 14.02 11.79 -19.41
C ILE A 44 14.94 10.66 -19.87
N GLY A 45 14.42 9.48 -20.17
CA GLY A 45 15.20 8.26 -20.42
C GLY A 45 16.24 8.40 -21.53
N GLN A 46 15.99 9.26 -22.53
CA GLN A 46 16.93 9.58 -23.59
C GLN A 46 18.22 10.27 -23.09
N TYR A 47 18.18 10.94 -21.94
CA TYR A 47 19.30 11.65 -21.33
C TYR A 47 20.10 10.80 -20.36
N ILE A 48 19.66 9.55 -20.11
CA ILE A 48 20.36 8.62 -19.24
C ILE A 48 21.50 7.96 -20.00
N ASP A 49 22.68 7.97 -19.41
CA ASP A 49 23.86 7.32 -19.97
C ASP A 49 23.60 5.85 -20.27
N LYS A 50 24.07 5.40 -21.43
CA LYS A 50 23.79 4.03 -21.94
C LYS A 50 24.21 2.94 -20.97
N GLU A 51 25.30 3.15 -20.22
CA GLU A 51 25.81 2.19 -19.23
C GLU A 51 24.86 1.95 -18.06
N TYR A 52 24.06 2.95 -17.68
CA TYR A 52 23.09 2.83 -16.54
C TYR A 52 21.68 2.49 -16.99
N ARG A 53 21.38 2.59 -18.26
CA ARG A 53 20.01 2.52 -18.79
C ARG A 53 19.27 1.26 -18.35
N LEU A 54 19.86 0.06 -18.49
CA LEU A 54 19.22 -1.19 -18.11
C LEU A 54 18.93 -1.28 -16.60
N ALA A 55 19.83 -0.75 -15.77
CA ALA A 55 19.64 -0.72 -14.33
C ALA A 55 18.50 0.24 -13.94
N VAL A 56 18.43 1.43 -14.59
CA VAL A 56 17.34 2.39 -14.39
C VAL A 56 16.01 1.83 -14.87
N GLU A 57 15.95 1.18 -16.03
CA GLU A 57 14.74 0.50 -16.54
C GLU A 57 14.24 -0.57 -15.57
N SER A 58 15.15 -1.33 -14.99
CA SER A 58 14.82 -2.31 -13.96
C SER A 58 14.24 -1.64 -12.70
N PHE A 59 14.84 -0.54 -12.24
CA PHE A 59 14.33 0.24 -11.12
C PHE A 59 12.91 0.74 -11.41
N VAL A 60 12.70 1.39 -12.55
CA VAL A 60 11.38 1.92 -12.98
C VAL A 60 10.36 0.79 -13.02
N LYS A 61 10.69 -0.35 -13.63
CA LYS A 61 9.83 -1.54 -13.69
C LYS A 61 9.37 -2.00 -12.31
N TYR A 62 10.27 -2.07 -11.33
CA TYR A 62 9.91 -2.54 -9.99
C TYR A 62 9.04 -1.53 -9.24
N VAL A 63 9.32 -0.22 -9.39
CA VAL A 63 8.46 0.83 -8.83
C VAL A 63 7.07 0.76 -9.45
N THR A 64 6.98 0.64 -10.78
CA THR A 64 5.71 0.51 -11.51
C THR A 64 4.92 -0.71 -11.06
N LEU A 65 5.56 -1.88 -10.96
CA LEU A 65 4.90 -3.09 -10.49
C LEU A 65 4.31 -2.90 -9.09
N TRP A 66 5.03 -2.25 -8.19
CA TRP A 66 4.56 -1.99 -6.84
C TRP A 66 3.39 -1.01 -6.82
N ASP A 67 3.56 0.12 -7.42
CA ASP A 67 2.61 1.25 -7.38
C ASP A 67 1.26 0.91 -8.04
N THR A 68 1.30 0.09 -9.10
CA THR A 68 0.12 -0.40 -9.82
C THR A 68 -0.46 -1.70 -9.27
N TRP A 69 0.03 -2.22 -8.13
CA TRP A 69 -0.36 -3.49 -7.50
C TRP A 69 -0.11 -4.75 -8.35
N ARG A 70 0.48 -4.63 -9.53
CA ARG A 70 0.77 -5.73 -10.44
C ARG A 70 1.84 -6.71 -9.92
N TRP A 71 2.57 -6.35 -8.87
CA TRP A 71 3.49 -7.25 -8.19
C TRP A 71 2.82 -8.49 -7.58
N LYS A 72 1.49 -8.45 -7.32
CA LYS A 72 0.69 -9.59 -6.80
C LYS A 72 0.15 -10.51 -7.90
N GLU A 73 0.25 -10.13 -9.16
CA GLU A 73 -0.23 -10.95 -10.27
C GLU A 73 0.54 -12.27 -10.35
N LYS A 74 -0.16 -13.37 -10.69
CA LYS A 74 0.46 -14.71 -10.77
C LYS A 74 1.65 -14.77 -11.73
N ASN A 75 1.64 -13.96 -12.78
CA ASN A 75 2.67 -13.88 -13.80
C ASN A 75 3.82 -12.90 -13.44
N SER A 76 3.75 -12.19 -12.35
CA SER A 76 4.80 -11.24 -11.93
C SER A 76 6.10 -11.96 -11.48
N GLY A 77 5.98 -13.17 -10.92
CA GLY A 77 7.10 -14.03 -10.58
C GLY A 77 8.19 -13.33 -9.75
N LEU A 78 9.44 -13.52 -10.18
CA LEU A 78 10.60 -12.90 -9.52
C LEU A 78 10.55 -11.36 -9.56
N ALA A 79 9.99 -10.78 -10.61
CA ALA A 79 9.89 -9.33 -10.73
C ALA A 79 8.95 -8.74 -9.66
N GLY A 80 7.81 -9.37 -9.40
CA GLY A 80 6.91 -8.99 -8.33
C GLY A 80 7.53 -9.14 -6.94
N ALA A 81 8.26 -10.26 -6.71
CA ALA A 81 9.00 -10.47 -5.48
C ALA A 81 10.06 -9.38 -5.23
N ASN A 82 10.80 -8.98 -6.27
CA ASN A 82 11.79 -7.92 -6.17
C ASN A 82 11.13 -6.55 -5.93
N ALA A 83 10.01 -6.24 -6.59
CA ALA A 83 9.26 -5.02 -6.35
C ALA A 83 8.84 -4.90 -4.87
N LYS A 84 8.33 -6.00 -4.27
CA LYS A 84 8.02 -6.05 -2.83
C LYS A 84 9.24 -5.80 -1.96
N LYS A 85 10.38 -6.48 -2.25
CA LYS A 85 11.63 -6.30 -1.48
C LYS A 85 12.13 -4.86 -1.53
N ILE A 86 12.14 -4.24 -2.71
CA ILE A 86 12.58 -2.86 -2.92
C ILE A 86 11.72 -1.89 -2.12
N ASN A 87 10.39 -2.02 -2.18
CA ASN A 87 9.50 -1.18 -1.40
C ASN A 87 9.66 -1.40 0.12
N THR A 88 9.89 -2.64 0.55
CA THR A 88 10.18 -2.94 1.96
C THR A 88 11.47 -2.27 2.40
N LEU A 89 12.55 -2.31 1.60
CA LEU A 89 13.80 -1.60 1.89
C LEU A 89 13.61 -0.08 1.92
N PHE A 90 12.78 0.48 1.04
CA PHE A 90 12.41 1.90 1.09
C PHE A 90 11.81 2.28 2.43
N GLY A 91 10.88 1.47 2.95
CA GLY A 91 10.27 1.68 4.27
C GLY A 91 11.27 1.56 5.42
N ILE A 92 12.24 0.62 5.34
CA ILE A 92 13.24 0.39 6.38
C ILE A 92 14.32 1.48 6.38
N TYR A 93 14.85 1.83 5.21
CA TYR A 93 15.95 2.78 5.08
C TYR A 93 15.50 4.23 5.18
N GLY A 94 14.23 4.50 4.87
CA GLY A 94 13.74 5.84 4.67
C GLY A 94 14.29 6.48 3.38
N ARG A 95 13.71 7.62 3.02
CA ARG A 95 13.93 8.25 1.70
C ARG A 95 15.40 8.49 1.36
N GLU A 96 16.15 9.12 2.24
CA GLU A 96 17.52 9.55 1.92
C GLU A 96 18.48 8.36 1.74
N LYS A 97 18.44 7.41 2.67
CA LYS A 97 19.30 6.21 2.61
C LYS A 97 18.92 5.33 1.42
N PHE A 98 17.62 5.20 1.14
CA PHE A 98 17.16 4.41 0.00
C PHE A 98 17.58 5.01 -1.33
N ILE A 99 17.50 6.34 -1.50
CA ILE A 99 17.99 7.01 -2.71
C ILE A 99 19.47 6.71 -2.93
N LYS A 100 20.29 6.83 -1.89
CA LYS A 100 21.72 6.51 -1.99
C LYS A 100 21.93 5.04 -2.37
N TRP A 101 21.25 4.11 -1.70
CA TRP A 101 21.28 2.68 -1.99
C TRP A 101 20.91 2.41 -3.46
N ALA A 102 19.83 2.98 -3.96
CA ALA A 102 19.38 2.80 -5.34
C ALA A 102 20.40 3.35 -6.36
N ILE A 103 20.96 4.54 -6.11
CA ILE A 103 21.99 5.15 -6.97
C ILE A 103 23.24 4.27 -7.02
N ASP A 104 23.72 3.78 -5.88
CA ASP A 104 24.92 2.95 -5.81
C ASP A 104 24.72 1.64 -6.61
N HIS A 105 23.52 1.03 -6.54
CA HIS A 105 23.17 -0.17 -7.30
C HIS A 105 23.04 0.12 -8.81
N ILE A 106 22.39 1.21 -9.19
CA ILE A 106 22.27 1.62 -10.59
C ILE A 106 23.66 1.87 -11.19
N LYS A 107 24.55 2.54 -10.46
CA LYS A 107 25.92 2.80 -10.90
C LYS A 107 26.77 1.54 -11.03
N SER A 108 26.43 0.46 -10.34
CA SER A 108 27.07 -0.85 -10.52
C SER A 108 26.64 -1.57 -11.81
N GLY A 109 25.66 -1.03 -12.54
CA GLY A 109 25.10 -1.61 -13.77
C GLY A 109 24.11 -2.74 -13.55
N VAL A 110 23.84 -3.12 -12.29
CA VAL A 110 22.90 -4.22 -11.93
C VAL A 110 21.90 -3.74 -10.91
N PHE A 111 20.61 -3.82 -11.23
CA PHE A 111 19.54 -3.47 -10.32
C PHE A 111 18.39 -4.49 -10.35
N PRO A 112 17.92 -5.01 -9.19
CA PRO A 112 18.54 -4.87 -7.88
C PRO A 112 19.70 -5.86 -7.69
N ASN A 113 20.66 -5.49 -6.86
CA ASN A 113 21.72 -6.40 -6.40
C ASN A 113 21.69 -6.46 -4.87
N PHE A 114 20.75 -7.23 -4.31
CA PHE A 114 20.59 -7.31 -2.85
C PHE A 114 21.84 -7.91 -2.20
N THR A 115 22.41 -7.18 -1.26
CA THR A 115 23.50 -7.67 -0.42
C THR A 115 22.98 -8.66 0.61
N VAL A 116 23.89 -9.42 1.25
CA VAL A 116 23.52 -10.29 2.38
C VAL A 116 22.86 -9.49 3.50
N ALA A 117 23.33 -8.28 3.77
CA ALA A 117 22.73 -7.38 4.77
C ALA A 117 21.29 -6.98 4.39
N ASP A 118 21.03 -6.63 3.13
CA ASP A 118 19.68 -6.33 2.65
C ASP A 118 18.74 -7.51 2.85
N LEU A 119 19.18 -8.72 2.47
CA LEU A 119 18.38 -9.93 2.62
C LEU A 119 18.09 -10.26 4.08
N SER A 120 19.07 -10.11 4.97
CA SER A 120 18.90 -10.34 6.42
C SER A 120 17.90 -9.35 7.03
N ILE A 121 17.96 -8.08 6.64
CA ILE A 121 17.02 -7.05 7.14
C ILE A 121 15.60 -7.33 6.62
N LEU A 122 15.47 -7.73 5.34
CA LEU A 122 14.19 -8.09 4.74
C LEU A 122 13.56 -9.31 5.43
N GLU A 123 14.36 -10.34 5.75
CA GLU A 123 13.92 -11.51 6.48
C GLU A 123 13.46 -11.15 7.91
N ALA A 124 14.27 -10.36 8.63
CA ALA A 124 13.90 -9.88 9.95
C ALA A 124 12.57 -9.11 9.94
N LYS A 125 12.36 -8.23 8.94
CA LYS A 125 11.12 -7.48 8.77
C LYS A 125 9.93 -8.38 8.45
N GLN A 126 10.13 -9.38 7.59
CA GLN A 126 9.06 -10.33 7.27
C GLN A 126 8.65 -11.15 8.50
N ASN A 127 9.62 -11.57 9.32
CA ASN A 127 9.36 -12.30 10.57
C ASN A 127 8.65 -11.42 11.61
N GLU A 128 8.96 -10.13 11.66
CA GLU A 128 8.24 -9.14 12.50
C GLU A 128 6.77 -9.04 12.08
N ILE A 129 6.52 -8.89 10.77
CA ILE A 129 5.15 -8.82 10.22
C ILE A 129 4.37 -10.09 10.53
N PHE A 130 4.97 -11.27 10.34
CA PHE A 130 4.30 -12.54 10.62
C PHE A 130 3.93 -12.68 12.09
N ARG A 131 4.85 -12.38 13.01
CA ARG A 131 4.56 -12.41 14.44
C ARG A 131 3.44 -11.47 14.83
N TYR A 132 3.45 -10.26 14.28
CA TYR A 132 2.38 -9.29 14.53
C TYR A 132 1.03 -9.78 14.02
N ILE A 133 0.98 -10.34 12.81
CA ILE A 133 -0.24 -10.92 12.24
C ILE A 133 -0.75 -12.08 13.10
N ASP A 134 0.13 -13.00 13.52
CA ASP A 134 -0.25 -14.15 14.34
C ASP A 134 -0.80 -13.70 15.70
N GLU A 135 -0.21 -12.69 16.31
CA GLU A 135 -0.70 -12.09 17.55
C GLU A 135 -2.10 -11.47 17.36
N LYS A 136 -2.28 -10.68 16.30
CA LYS A 136 -3.55 -10.01 15.99
C LYS A 136 -4.64 -10.97 15.54
N ASP A 137 -4.28 -12.07 14.89
CA ASP A 137 -5.19 -13.14 14.49
C ASP A 137 -5.88 -13.78 15.71
N ASN A 138 -5.18 -13.87 16.85
CA ASN A 138 -5.76 -14.34 18.10
C ASN A 138 -6.67 -13.32 18.81
N GLN A 139 -6.69 -12.07 18.35
CA GLN A 139 -7.42 -10.94 18.97
C GLN A 139 -8.65 -10.52 18.19
N TYR A 140 -8.84 -11.01 16.95
CA TYR A 140 -9.97 -10.55 16.16
C TYR A 140 -11.31 -11.06 16.70
N ILE A 141 -12.35 -10.27 16.50
CA ILE A 141 -13.71 -10.55 16.97
C ILE A 141 -14.63 -10.66 15.75
N LYS A 142 -15.40 -11.75 15.66
CA LYS A 142 -16.43 -11.91 14.62
C LYS A 142 -17.67 -11.08 14.92
N ARG A 143 -18.22 -10.43 13.89
CA ARG A 143 -19.47 -9.68 13.90
C ARG A 143 -20.27 -9.95 12.64
N LYS A 144 -21.53 -9.54 12.61
CA LYS A 144 -22.38 -9.53 11.41
C LYS A 144 -22.72 -8.08 11.08
N ASP A 145 -22.68 -7.74 9.81
CA ASP A 145 -23.14 -6.45 9.32
C ASP A 145 -24.66 -6.44 9.08
N PHE A 146 -25.18 -5.30 8.64
CA PHE A 146 -26.60 -5.09 8.36
C PHE A 146 -27.15 -6.03 7.24
N ALA A 147 -26.31 -6.56 6.36
CA ALA A 147 -26.66 -7.54 5.33
C ALA A 147 -26.48 -8.98 5.81
N GLY A 148 -26.14 -9.21 7.09
CA GLY A 148 -25.92 -10.53 7.68
C GLY A 148 -24.56 -11.16 7.34
N ARG A 149 -23.66 -10.43 6.66
CA ARG A 149 -22.32 -10.92 6.29
C ARG A 149 -21.44 -10.97 7.55
N VAL A 150 -20.72 -12.08 7.73
CA VAL A 150 -19.75 -12.23 8.82
C VAL A 150 -18.49 -11.46 8.49
N PHE A 151 -18.00 -10.63 9.41
CA PHE A 151 -16.74 -9.91 9.28
C PHE A 151 -15.90 -10.03 10.55
N GLY A 152 -14.57 -9.86 10.41
CA GLY A 152 -13.63 -9.83 11.52
C GLY A 152 -13.25 -8.40 11.87
N VAL A 153 -13.20 -8.08 13.18
CA VAL A 153 -12.76 -6.76 13.69
C VAL A 153 -11.53 -6.95 14.55
N VAL A 154 -10.48 -6.17 14.31
CA VAL A 154 -9.26 -6.16 15.12
C VAL A 154 -8.76 -4.74 15.33
N PHE A 155 -8.19 -4.48 16.51
CA PHE A 155 -7.48 -3.23 16.79
C PHE A 155 -6.00 -3.36 16.43
N ALA A 156 -5.53 -2.51 15.52
CA ALA A 156 -4.15 -2.53 15.07
C ALA A 156 -3.72 -1.20 14.48
N GLU A 157 -2.45 -0.84 14.66
CA GLU A 157 -1.83 0.40 14.18
C GLU A 157 -0.74 0.14 13.15
N ASN A 158 -0.33 -1.12 12.96
CA ASN A 158 0.75 -1.50 12.04
C ASN A 158 0.28 -2.56 11.04
N TYR A 159 0.96 -2.61 9.88
CA TYR A 159 0.76 -3.67 8.85
C TYR A 159 -0.70 -3.88 8.46
N ILE A 160 -1.45 -2.78 8.39
CA ILE A 160 -2.90 -2.78 8.18
C ILE A 160 -3.32 -3.59 6.94
N SER A 161 -2.60 -3.43 5.84
CA SER A 161 -2.90 -4.13 4.59
C SER A 161 -2.56 -5.61 4.65
N GLU A 162 -1.41 -5.94 5.21
CA GLU A 162 -0.94 -7.31 5.39
C GLU A 162 -1.85 -8.06 6.37
N LEU A 163 -2.17 -7.44 7.50
CA LEU A 163 -3.06 -8.00 8.52
C LEU A 163 -4.46 -8.27 7.97
N GLY A 164 -5.05 -7.26 7.31
CA GLY A 164 -6.40 -7.42 6.78
C GLY A 164 -6.52 -8.48 5.70
N ASN A 165 -5.55 -8.57 4.79
CA ASN A 165 -5.49 -9.64 3.80
C ASN A 165 -5.29 -11.01 4.45
N ALA A 166 -4.35 -11.12 5.41
CA ALA A 166 -4.08 -12.38 6.11
C ALA A 166 -5.30 -12.89 6.88
N LEU A 167 -6.04 -12.00 7.55
CA LEU A 167 -7.29 -12.39 8.22
C LEU A 167 -8.31 -12.95 7.24
N CYS A 168 -8.51 -12.32 6.08
CA CYS A 168 -9.42 -12.83 5.07
C CYS A 168 -8.96 -14.16 4.44
N GLU A 169 -7.64 -14.34 4.26
CA GLU A 169 -7.06 -15.57 3.71
C GLU A 169 -7.13 -16.74 4.70
N ARG A 170 -6.91 -16.49 6.00
CA ARG A 170 -6.94 -17.50 7.05
C ARG A 170 -8.35 -17.88 7.47
N HIS A 171 -9.31 -16.96 7.32
CA HIS A 171 -10.70 -17.10 7.75
C HIS A 171 -11.66 -16.89 6.56
N PRO A 172 -11.80 -17.89 5.67
CA PRO A 172 -12.61 -17.77 4.45
C PRO A 172 -14.10 -17.53 4.71
N GLU A 173 -14.58 -17.76 5.93
CA GLU A 173 -15.94 -17.42 6.36
C GLU A 173 -16.15 -15.91 6.51
N LEU A 174 -15.08 -15.12 6.64
CA LEU A 174 -15.17 -13.66 6.70
C LEU A 174 -15.45 -13.08 5.32
N ALA A 175 -16.48 -12.27 5.24
CA ALA A 175 -16.74 -11.48 4.05
C ALA A 175 -15.69 -10.37 3.85
N TYR A 176 -15.22 -9.80 4.97
CA TYR A 176 -14.17 -8.78 5.01
C TYR A 176 -13.57 -8.66 6.42
N ALA A 177 -12.42 -8.02 6.51
CA ALA A 177 -11.77 -7.65 7.76
C ALA A 177 -11.85 -6.13 7.98
N VAL A 178 -12.07 -5.73 9.23
CA VAL A 178 -12.09 -4.35 9.72
C VAL A 178 -10.93 -4.16 10.67
N ILE A 179 -10.05 -3.24 10.38
CA ILE A 179 -8.90 -2.90 11.20
C ILE A 179 -9.12 -1.49 11.75
N ILE A 180 -9.16 -1.37 13.07
CA ILE A 180 -9.42 -0.11 13.77
C ILE A 180 -8.11 0.39 14.36
N ASP A 181 -7.66 1.53 13.88
CA ASP A 181 -6.55 2.30 14.44
C ASP A 181 -7.12 3.40 15.32
N ILE A 182 -7.18 3.11 16.63
CA ILE A 182 -7.75 4.05 17.61
C ILE A 182 -6.90 5.31 17.73
N GLY A 183 -5.56 5.16 17.68
CA GLY A 183 -4.64 6.27 17.86
C GLY A 183 -4.79 7.35 16.80
N ASN A 184 -5.03 6.93 15.54
CA ASN A 184 -5.21 7.84 14.41
C ASN A 184 -6.67 8.11 14.05
N GLY A 185 -7.62 7.42 14.67
CA GLY A 185 -9.05 7.58 14.40
C GLY A 185 -9.49 7.00 13.05
N ASN A 186 -8.77 6.00 12.54
CA ASN A 186 -8.98 5.43 11.22
C ASN A 186 -9.57 4.03 11.29
N VAL A 187 -10.42 3.69 10.32
CA VAL A 187 -10.90 2.34 10.07
C VAL A 187 -10.51 1.91 8.68
N SER A 188 -9.87 0.77 8.57
CA SER A 188 -9.49 0.17 7.29
C SER A 188 -10.28 -1.11 7.04
N TYR A 189 -10.74 -1.27 5.80
CA TYR A 189 -11.50 -2.43 5.35
C TYR A 189 -10.69 -3.19 4.29
N ARG A 190 -10.64 -4.53 4.41
CA ARG A 190 -9.96 -5.40 3.43
C ARG A 190 -10.83 -6.61 3.12
N THR A 191 -10.83 -7.04 1.85
CA THR A 191 -11.47 -8.28 1.40
C THR A 191 -10.69 -8.90 0.25
N ILE A 192 -10.72 -10.22 0.17
CA ILE A 192 -10.24 -10.98 -0.99
C ILE A 192 -11.39 -11.42 -1.91
N ARG A 193 -12.65 -11.21 -1.51
CA ARG A 193 -13.86 -11.64 -2.23
C ARG A 193 -14.20 -10.68 -3.37
N ASP A 194 -14.71 -11.23 -4.49
CA ASP A 194 -15.10 -10.45 -5.67
C ASP A 194 -16.57 -9.99 -5.63
N ASP A 195 -17.38 -10.58 -4.75
CA ASP A 195 -18.82 -10.29 -4.62
C ASP A 195 -19.12 -9.10 -3.67
N ILE A 196 -18.09 -8.41 -3.17
CA ILE A 196 -18.21 -7.26 -2.27
C ILE A 196 -17.35 -6.10 -2.80
N ASN A 197 -17.92 -4.91 -2.81
CA ASN A 197 -17.21 -3.67 -3.08
C ASN A 197 -17.12 -2.84 -1.79
N LEU A 198 -15.99 -2.92 -1.10
CA LEU A 198 -15.80 -2.27 0.21
C LEU A 198 -16.01 -0.76 0.17
N GLY A 199 -15.58 -0.09 -0.90
CA GLY A 199 -15.77 1.35 -1.04
C GLY A 199 -17.25 1.74 -1.12
N LYS A 200 -18.06 0.98 -1.87
CA LYS A 200 -19.48 1.25 -2.10
C LYS A 200 -20.39 0.66 -1.02
N ASP A 201 -20.10 -0.59 -0.61
CA ASP A 201 -21.03 -1.38 0.19
C ASP A 201 -20.81 -1.21 1.70
N ILE A 202 -19.64 -0.73 2.11
CA ILE A 202 -19.25 -0.63 3.51
C ILE A 202 -18.75 0.79 3.87
N ALA A 203 -17.63 1.24 3.28
CA ALA A 203 -16.99 2.48 3.69
C ALA A 203 -17.88 3.70 3.47
N SER A 204 -18.65 3.76 2.37
CA SER A 204 -19.60 4.84 2.08
C SER A 204 -20.69 5.01 3.15
N LEU A 205 -21.01 3.95 3.89
CA LEU A 205 -21.97 3.99 4.99
C LEU A 205 -21.40 4.60 6.28
N CYS A 206 -20.07 4.79 6.30
CA CYS A 206 -19.30 5.33 7.41
C CYS A 206 -18.56 6.62 6.97
N ASP A 207 -19.12 7.40 6.06
CA ASP A 207 -18.52 8.60 5.50
C ASP A 207 -17.11 8.41 4.93
N GLY A 208 -16.83 7.20 4.48
CA GLY A 208 -15.55 6.79 3.91
C GLY A 208 -15.63 6.47 2.42
N GLY A 209 -14.58 5.84 1.90
CA GLY A 209 -14.50 5.47 0.49
C GLY A 209 -13.31 4.58 0.19
N GLY A 210 -13.08 4.32 -1.09
CA GLY A 210 -11.94 3.53 -1.56
C GLY A 210 -12.31 2.58 -2.69
N HIS A 211 -11.48 1.55 -2.84
CA HIS A 211 -11.61 0.55 -3.89
C HIS A 211 -12.43 -0.66 -3.42
N ALA A 212 -12.81 -1.51 -4.37
CA ALA A 212 -13.59 -2.72 -4.08
C ALA A 212 -12.92 -3.64 -3.05
N LYS A 213 -11.59 -3.77 -3.06
CA LYS A 213 -10.82 -4.67 -2.17
C LYS A 213 -10.20 -3.99 -0.96
N ALA A 214 -10.10 -2.65 -0.96
CA ALA A 214 -9.46 -1.88 0.08
C ALA A 214 -10.13 -0.51 0.18
N ALA A 215 -10.69 -0.21 1.34
CA ALA A 215 -11.37 1.04 1.62
C ALA A 215 -11.04 1.50 3.05
N GLY A 216 -11.46 2.69 3.40
CA GLY A 216 -11.27 3.26 4.72
C GLY A 216 -12.33 4.29 5.06
N SER A 217 -12.47 4.56 6.36
CA SER A 217 -13.25 5.66 6.91
C SER A 217 -12.54 6.23 8.15
N GLU A 218 -12.98 7.37 8.60
CA GLU A 218 -12.47 8.04 9.80
C GLU A 218 -13.60 8.17 10.83
N PHE A 219 -13.29 8.01 12.10
CA PHE A 219 -14.27 8.20 13.19
C PHE A 219 -13.90 9.35 14.14
N GLY A 220 -12.76 9.99 13.92
CA GLY A 220 -12.25 11.07 14.75
C GLY A 220 -11.89 10.65 16.18
N LYS A 221 -11.34 11.58 16.95
CA LYS A 221 -10.86 11.32 18.33
C LYS A 221 -11.98 11.15 19.36
N ILE A 222 -13.21 11.54 19.04
CA ILE A 222 -14.35 11.49 19.98
C ILE A 222 -14.59 10.06 20.49
N ILE A 223 -14.52 9.06 19.60
CA ILE A 223 -14.72 7.66 20.00
C ILE A 223 -13.62 7.16 20.95
N ALA A 224 -12.39 7.65 20.81
CA ALA A 224 -11.31 7.32 21.73
C ALA A 224 -11.61 7.83 23.15
N TYR A 225 -12.17 9.04 23.29
CA TYR A 225 -12.62 9.58 24.59
C TYR A 225 -13.77 8.74 25.17
N ASP A 226 -14.78 8.39 24.36
CA ASP A 226 -15.89 7.54 24.81
C ASP A 226 -15.43 6.17 25.32
N VAL A 227 -14.42 5.58 24.67
CA VAL A 227 -13.82 4.30 25.12
C VAL A 227 -13.11 4.50 26.47
N ILE A 228 -12.33 5.58 26.62
CA ILE A 228 -11.63 5.90 27.86
C ILE A 228 -12.63 6.11 28.97
N ASP A 229 -13.67 6.89 28.76
CA ASP A 229 -14.72 7.18 29.75
C ASP A 229 -15.45 5.92 30.20
N LYS A 230 -15.75 5.00 29.28
CA LYS A 230 -16.34 3.69 29.60
C LYS A 230 -15.41 2.79 30.43
N LEU A 231 -14.11 2.78 30.11
CA LEU A 231 -13.11 2.00 30.85
C LEU A 231 -12.96 2.49 32.28
N PHE A 232 -12.92 3.79 32.47
CA PHE A 232 -12.75 4.40 33.78
C PHE A 232 -14.08 4.67 34.53
N LYS A 233 -15.24 4.39 33.91
CA LYS A 233 -16.58 4.49 34.52
C LYS A 233 -16.85 5.83 35.22
N GLY A 234 -16.51 6.94 34.56
CA GLY A 234 -16.70 8.29 35.10
C GLY A 234 -15.74 8.66 36.25
N ARG A 235 -14.63 7.94 36.42
CA ARG A 235 -13.59 8.26 37.42
C ARG A 235 -12.52 9.21 36.89
N ILE A 236 -12.66 9.68 35.66
CA ILE A 236 -11.75 10.67 35.06
C ILE A 236 -12.32 12.06 35.45
N ILE A 237 -11.45 12.87 36.02
CA ILE A 237 -11.70 14.28 36.23
C ILE A 237 -11.19 15.00 34.98
N SER A 238 -12.05 15.75 34.32
CA SER A 238 -11.75 16.61 33.17
C SER A 238 -10.84 17.80 33.57
#